data_5b4fb118b907a6941e998be19d408e34
#
_entry.id   5b4fb118b907a6941e998be19d408e34
#
_cell.length_a   1.000
_cell.length_b   1.000
_cell.length_c   1.000
_cell.angle_alpha   90.00
_cell.angle_beta   90.00
_cell.angle_gamma   90.00
#
_symmetry.space_group_name_H-M   'P 1'
#
loop_
_entity.id
_entity.type
_entity.pdbx_description
1 polymer ?
#
loop_
_entity_poly.entity_id
_entity_poly.type
_entity_poly.pdbx_seq_one_letter_code
_entity_poly.pdbx_strand_id
1 'polypeptide(L)'
;MKNISINQGRKGDFMNQIQFLLDEGESEKARVEALNHLKRDEENADLNYLCAVSHDAQGMEREAIPFYEKAIDHGIQGDRRTQTYIQWGSSLRCIGKYHEAREVLEKGAQEFPGNPAIQVFHAMTLYNLKQSPQAVEQLLAVLGSHADSP
;
A
#
# COMPACT_ATOMS: atom_id res chain seq x y z
N MET A 1 8.88 20.68 -29.98
CA MET A 1 9.78 20.63 -28.82
C MET A 1 9.11 21.08 -27.53
N LYS A 2 8.44 22.23 -27.52
CA LYS A 2 7.71 22.69 -26.34
C LYS A 2 6.63 21.71 -25.88
N ASN A 3 5.98 21.00 -26.80
CA ASN A 3 4.93 20.05 -26.49
C ASN A 3 5.44 18.79 -25.76
N ILE A 4 6.64 18.32 -26.10
CA ILE A 4 7.24 17.14 -25.45
C ILE A 4 7.62 17.47 -24.02
N SER A 5 8.23 18.64 -23.80
CA SER A 5 8.62 19.13 -22.50
C SER A 5 7.41 19.36 -21.59
N ILE A 6 6.33 19.93 -22.14
CA ILE A 6 5.08 20.16 -21.42
C ILE A 6 4.41 18.84 -21.06
N ASN A 7 4.43 17.85 -21.94
CA ASN A 7 3.82 16.54 -21.66
C ASN A 7 4.56 15.77 -20.57
N GLN A 8 5.89 15.83 -20.55
CA GLN A 8 6.68 15.21 -19.48
C GLN A 8 6.45 15.91 -18.14
N GLY A 9 6.39 17.24 -18.15
CA GLY A 9 6.04 18.00 -16.96
C GLY A 9 4.64 17.68 -16.44
N ARG A 10 3.67 17.54 -17.35
CA ARG A 10 2.28 17.17 -16.99
C ARG A 10 2.21 15.80 -16.34
N LYS A 11 2.98 14.82 -16.81
CA LYS A 11 2.97 13.45 -16.25
C LYS A 11 3.47 13.45 -14.79
N GLY A 12 4.56 14.15 -14.51
CA GLY A 12 5.05 14.35 -13.15
C GLY A 12 4.09 15.20 -12.31
N ASP A 13 3.51 16.23 -12.90
CA ASP A 13 2.57 17.12 -12.23
C ASP A 13 1.30 16.40 -11.79
N PHE A 14 0.78 15.46 -12.58
CA PHE A 14 -0.41 14.71 -12.21
C PHE A 14 -0.22 13.89 -10.95
N MET A 15 0.89 13.15 -10.86
CA MET A 15 1.15 12.34 -9.67
C MET A 15 1.43 13.21 -8.45
N ASN A 16 2.17 14.30 -8.62
CA ASN A 16 2.41 15.28 -7.56
C ASN A 16 1.12 15.94 -7.10
N GLN A 17 0.22 16.26 -8.02
CA GLN A 17 -1.07 16.84 -7.69
C GLN A 17 -1.96 15.86 -6.93
N ILE A 18 -2.00 14.59 -7.34
CA ILE A 18 -2.75 13.55 -6.63
C ILE A 18 -2.20 13.38 -5.22
N GLN A 19 -0.88 13.32 -5.08
CA GLN A 19 -0.24 13.23 -3.76
C GLN A 19 -0.57 14.45 -2.90
N PHE A 20 -0.53 15.64 -3.47
CA PHE A 20 -0.91 16.89 -2.79
C PHE A 20 -2.34 16.83 -2.29
N LEU A 21 -3.28 16.37 -3.13
CA LEU A 21 -4.68 16.23 -2.74
C LEU A 21 -4.84 15.25 -1.57
N LEU A 22 -4.09 14.14 -1.59
CA LEU A 22 -4.10 13.18 -0.48
C LEU A 22 -3.55 13.81 0.80
N ASP A 23 -2.46 14.55 0.70
CA ASP A 23 -1.83 15.21 1.85
C ASP A 23 -2.74 16.27 2.47
N GLU A 24 -3.57 16.91 1.65
CA GLU A 24 -4.55 17.91 2.10
C GLU A 24 -5.88 17.30 2.57
N GLY A 25 -6.00 15.98 2.56
CA GLY A 25 -7.24 15.31 2.96
C GLY A 25 -8.33 15.30 1.90
N GLU A 26 -8.02 15.71 0.66
CA GLU A 26 -8.96 15.75 -0.46
C GLU A 26 -8.99 14.41 -1.20
N SER A 27 -9.31 13.35 -0.47
CA SER A 27 -9.21 11.96 -0.95
C SER A 27 -10.15 11.66 -2.11
N GLU A 28 -11.36 12.23 -2.11
CA GLU A 28 -12.30 12.04 -3.21
C GLU A 28 -11.77 12.62 -4.51
N LYS A 29 -11.26 13.85 -4.45
CA LYS A 29 -10.67 14.49 -5.63
C LYS A 29 -9.45 13.71 -6.13
N ALA A 30 -8.60 13.25 -5.21
CA ALA A 30 -7.46 12.42 -5.55
C ALA A 30 -7.88 11.14 -6.27
N ARG A 31 -8.90 10.47 -5.78
CA ARG A 31 -9.45 9.24 -6.38
C ARG A 31 -9.97 9.49 -7.79
N VAL A 32 -10.76 10.53 -7.98
CA VAL A 32 -11.31 10.85 -9.30
C VAL A 32 -10.20 11.16 -10.30
N GLU A 33 -9.20 11.95 -9.90
CA GLU A 33 -8.05 12.24 -10.76
C GLU A 33 -7.24 11.00 -11.09
N ALA A 34 -6.95 10.17 -10.10
CA ALA A 34 -6.20 8.93 -10.32
C ALA A 34 -6.92 8.02 -11.31
N LEU A 35 -8.23 7.82 -11.13
CA LEU A 35 -9.04 7.00 -12.04
C LEU A 35 -9.04 7.55 -13.47
N ASN A 36 -9.12 8.87 -13.63
CA ASN A 36 -9.11 9.49 -14.94
C ASN A 36 -7.77 9.27 -15.66
N HIS A 37 -6.66 9.40 -14.95
CA HIS A 37 -5.34 9.19 -15.54
C HIS A 37 -5.08 7.70 -15.84
N LEU A 38 -5.59 6.79 -15.02
CA LEU A 38 -5.45 5.36 -15.24
C LEU A 38 -6.10 4.90 -16.56
N LYS A 39 -7.12 5.58 -17.04
CA LYS A 39 -7.73 5.27 -18.34
C LYS A 39 -6.73 5.33 -19.49
N ARG A 40 -5.69 6.13 -19.36
CA ARG A 40 -4.65 6.33 -20.38
C ARG A 40 -3.32 5.66 -20.05
N ASP A 41 -3.15 5.21 -18.80
CA ASP A 41 -1.88 4.68 -18.31
C ASP A 41 -2.14 3.60 -17.27
N GLU A 42 -2.87 2.57 -17.66
CA GLU A 42 -3.36 1.50 -16.78
C GLU A 42 -2.24 0.74 -16.06
N GLU A 43 -1.06 0.67 -16.65
CA GLU A 43 0.07 -0.11 -16.14
C GLU A 43 1.03 0.73 -15.30
N ASN A 44 0.72 1.98 -15.04
CA ASN A 44 1.57 2.84 -14.23
C ASN A 44 1.48 2.42 -12.76
N ALA A 45 2.57 1.86 -12.23
CA ALA A 45 2.61 1.30 -10.88
C ALA A 45 2.34 2.37 -9.81
N ASP A 46 3.01 3.52 -9.91
CA ASP A 46 2.82 4.62 -8.95
C ASP A 46 1.40 5.17 -8.98
N LEU A 47 0.82 5.28 -10.16
CA LEU A 47 -0.55 5.78 -10.31
C LEU A 47 -1.56 4.80 -9.71
N ASN A 48 -1.37 3.48 -9.92
CA ASN A 48 -2.18 2.46 -9.27
C ASN A 48 -2.08 2.55 -7.75
N TYR A 49 -0.88 2.75 -7.22
CA TYR A 49 -0.67 2.94 -5.79
C TYR A 49 -1.44 4.15 -5.26
N LEU A 50 -1.31 5.30 -5.91
CA LEU A 50 -2.02 6.52 -5.49
C LEU A 50 -3.54 6.36 -5.57
N CYS A 51 -4.03 5.64 -6.58
CA CYS A 51 -5.44 5.31 -6.71
C CYS A 51 -5.92 4.44 -5.55
N ALA A 52 -5.14 3.41 -5.19
CA ALA A 52 -5.44 2.55 -4.06
C ALA A 52 -5.51 3.33 -2.74
N VAL A 53 -4.50 4.16 -2.48
CA VAL A 53 -4.44 4.99 -1.27
C VAL A 53 -5.65 5.94 -1.21
N SER A 54 -6.04 6.51 -2.34
CA SER A 54 -7.20 7.40 -2.42
C SER A 54 -8.50 6.68 -2.05
N HIS A 55 -8.66 5.43 -2.48
CA HIS A 55 -9.82 4.62 -2.09
C HIS A 55 -9.79 4.29 -0.60
N ASP A 56 -8.65 3.83 -0.10
CA ASP A 56 -8.50 3.51 1.33
C ASP A 56 -8.80 4.71 2.22
N ALA A 57 -8.33 5.88 1.85
CA ALA A 57 -8.57 7.11 2.61
C ALA A 57 -10.05 7.45 2.71
N GLN A 58 -10.88 6.91 1.82
CA GLN A 58 -12.33 7.08 1.86
C GLN A 58 -13.06 5.87 2.46
N GLY A 59 -12.33 4.93 3.05
CA GLY A 59 -12.91 3.71 3.62
C GLY A 59 -13.38 2.71 2.57
N MET A 60 -12.86 2.82 1.35
CA MET A 60 -13.20 1.94 0.23
C MET A 60 -12.14 0.85 0.08
N GLU A 61 -11.93 0.06 1.13
CA GLU A 61 -10.87 -0.94 1.19
C GLU A 61 -11.00 -2.00 0.11
N ARG A 62 -12.21 -2.47 -0.13
CA ARG A 62 -12.47 -3.51 -1.14
C ARG A 62 -12.08 -3.03 -2.55
N GLU A 63 -12.40 -1.79 -2.85
CA GLU A 63 -12.09 -1.18 -4.15
C GLU A 63 -10.60 -0.85 -4.30
N ALA A 64 -9.91 -0.59 -3.19
CA ALA A 64 -8.48 -0.29 -3.18
C ALA A 64 -7.62 -1.50 -3.55
N ILE A 65 -8.02 -2.69 -3.14
CA ILE A 65 -7.22 -3.92 -3.24
C ILE A 65 -6.73 -4.21 -4.66
N PRO A 66 -7.55 -4.18 -5.72
CA PRO A 66 -7.07 -4.45 -7.07
C PRO A 66 -5.97 -3.48 -7.53
N PHE A 67 -6.01 -2.24 -7.06
CA PHE A 67 -5.00 -1.24 -7.42
C PHE A 67 -3.67 -1.49 -6.71
N TYR A 68 -3.68 -1.93 -5.47
CA TYR A 68 -2.46 -2.36 -4.79
C TYR A 68 -1.82 -3.56 -5.51
N GLU A 69 -2.61 -4.54 -5.88
CA GLU A 69 -2.15 -5.70 -6.62
C GLU A 69 -1.47 -5.29 -7.92
N LYS A 70 -2.11 -4.42 -8.70
CA LYS A 70 -1.56 -3.89 -9.94
C LYS A 70 -0.27 -3.11 -9.73
N ALA A 71 -0.17 -2.34 -8.64
CA ALA A 71 1.05 -1.62 -8.32
C ALA A 71 2.24 -2.57 -8.14
N ILE A 72 2.04 -3.68 -7.44
CA ILE A 72 3.08 -4.70 -7.27
C ILE A 72 3.39 -5.38 -8.62
N ASP A 73 2.36 -5.79 -9.36
CA ASP A 73 2.51 -6.48 -10.64
C ASP A 73 3.25 -5.64 -11.67
N HIS A 74 3.06 -4.33 -11.65
CA HIS A 74 3.72 -3.40 -12.57
C HIS A 74 5.04 -2.83 -12.03
N GLY A 75 5.54 -3.39 -10.94
CA GLY A 75 6.90 -3.16 -10.48
C GLY A 75 7.14 -1.88 -9.70
N ILE A 76 6.18 -1.47 -8.88
CA ILE A 76 6.40 -0.33 -7.97
C ILE A 76 7.66 -0.55 -7.15
N GLN A 77 8.44 0.53 -6.93
CA GLN A 77 9.77 0.45 -6.31
C GLN A 77 9.86 1.28 -5.03
N GLY A 78 10.92 1.03 -4.28
CA GLY A 78 11.30 1.85 -3.11
C GLY A 78 10.30 1.77 -1.97
N ASP A 79 10.16 2.88 -1.25
CA ASP A 79 9.30 2.97 -0.07
C ASP A 79 7.83 2.70 -0.42
N ARG A 80 7.40 3.08 -1.61
CA ARG A 80 6.03 2.83 -2.06
C ARG A 80 5.75 1.34 -2.22
N ARG A 81 6.75 0.54 -2.60
CA ARG A 81 6.59 -0.91 -2.67
C ARG A 81 6.34 -1.50 -1.28
N THR A 82 7.12 -1.09 -0.31
CA THR A 82 6.92 -1.50 1.09
C THR A 82 5.54 -1.08 1.58
N GLN A 83 5.17 0.18 1.36
CA GLN A 83 3.87 0.70 1.76
C GLN A 83 2.72 -0.04 1.07
N THR A 84 2.91 -0.46 -0.18
CA THR A 84 1.89 -1.22 -0.90
C THR A 84 1.59 -2.54 -0.20
N TYR A 85 2.61 -3.31 0.21
CA TYR A 85 2.37 -4.55 0.95
C TYR A 85 1.65 -4.30 2.27
N ILE A 86 2.05 -3.28 3.00
CA ILE A 86 1.45 -2.93 4.30
C ILE A 86 -0.02 -2.56 4.12
N GLN A 87 -0.32 -1.65 3.21
CA GLN A 87 -1.67 -1.15 2.99
C GLN A 87 -2.59 -2.23 2.39
N TRP A 88 -2.07 -3.00 1.45
CA TRP A 88 -2.81 -4.10 0.84
C TRP A 88 -3.18 -5.16 1.90
N GLY A 89 -2.20 -5.58 2.69
CA GLY A 89 -2.45 -6.53 3.78
C GLY A 89 -3.45 -5.97 4.81
N SER A 90 -3.32 -4.71 5.16
CA SER A 90 -4.23 -4.03 6.09
C SER A 90 -5.65 -3.98 5.55
N SER A 91 -5.83 -3.63 4.28
CA SER A 91 -7.15 -3.53 3.65
C SER A 91 -7.84 -4.90 3.56
N LEU A 92 -7.08 -5.95 3.20
CA LEU A 92 -7.60 -7.32 3.21
C LEU A 92 -8.05 -7.73 4.61
N ARG A 93 -7.27 -7.38 5.62
CA ARG A 93 -7.62 -7.65 7.00
C ARG A 93 -8.90 -6.91 7.41
N CYS A 94 -9.03 -5.65 7.02
CA CYS A 94 -10.20 -4.82 7.35
C CYS A 94 -11.50 -5.39 6.79
N ILE A 95 -11.46 -6.05 5.63
CA ILE A 95 -12.65 -6.67 5.04
C ILE A 95 -12.81 -8.15 5.42
N GLY A 96 -12.00 -8.64 6.35
CA GLY A 96 -12.11 -10.00 6.87
C GLY A 96 -11.44 -11.09 6.03
N LYS A 97 -10.68 -10.73 5.00
CA LYS A 97 -9.95 -11.69 4.17
C LYS A 97 -8.58 -12.00 4.79
N TYR A 98 -8.61 -12.65 5.93
CA TYR A 98 -7.41 -12.86 6.76
C TYR A 98 -6.38 -13.79 6.13
N HIS A 99 -6.80 -14.83 5.43
CA HIS A 99 -5.86 -15.74 4.75
C HIS A 99 -5.11 -15.03 3.63
N GLU A 100 -5.81 -14.24 2.83
CA GLU A 100 -5.19 -13.44 1.78
C GLU A 100 -4.27 -12.38 2.36
N ALA A 101 -4.69 -11.71 3.44
CA ALA A 101 -3.86 -10.73 4.15
C ALA A 101 -2.55 -11.35 4.62
N ARG A 102 -2.61 -12.56 5.19
CA ARG A 102 -1.41 -13.28 5.62
C ARG A 102 -0.47 -13.54 4.46
N GLU A 103 -0.99 -14.02 3.33
CA GLU A 103 -0.17 -14.30 2.14
C GLU A 103 0.55 -13.06 1.63
N VAL A 104 -0.16 -11.93 1.55
CA VAL A 104 0.40 -10.66 1.10
C VAL A 104 1.49 -10.15 2.06
N LEU A 105 1.22 -10.22 3.36
CA LEU A 105 2.17 -9.76 4.38
C LEU A 105 3.40 -10.67 4.46
N GLU A 106 3.24 -11.97 4.24
CA GLU A 106 4.36 -12.92 4.15
C GLU A 106 5.25 -12.60 2.96
N LYS A 107 4.67 -12.28 1.80
CA LYS A 107 5.45 -11.84 0.63
C LYS A 107 6.21 -10.55 0.93
N GLY A 108 5.55 -9.61 1.56
CA GLY A 108 6.19 -8.36 1.98
C GLY A 108 7.35 -8.61 2.94
N ALA A 109 7.17 -9.52 3.90
CA ALA A 109 8.21 -9.88 4.86
C ALA A 109 9.40 -10.57 4.19
N GLN A 110 9.18 -11.33 3.13
CA GLN A 110 10.26 -11.96 2.35
C GLN A 110 11.08 -10.93 1.59
N GLU A 111 10.44 -9.91 1.01
CA GLU A 111 11.14 -8.85 0.30
C GLU A 111 11.79 -7.83 1.24
N PHE A 112 11.15 -7.56 2.37
CA PHE A 112 11.60 -6.55 3.34
C PHE A 112 11.72 -7.17 4.73
N PRO A 113 12.69 -8.10 4.92
CA PRO A 113 12.84 -8.79 6.19
C PRO A 113 13.18 -7.78 7.29
N GLY A 114 12.54 -7.96 8.46
CA GLY A 114 12.75 -7.07 9.59
C GLY A 114 11.94 -5.79 9.58
N ASN A 115 11.11 -5.56 8.58
CA ASN A 115 10.24 -4.37 8.57
C ASN A 115 9.23 -4.46 9.71
N PRO A 116 9.26 -3.52 10.69
CA PRO A 116 8.40 -3.63 11.89
C PRO A 116 6.92 -3.54 11.56
N ALA A 117 6.51 -2.67 10.63
CA ALA A 117 5.10 -2.50 10.28
C ALA A 117 4.53 -3.77 9.64
N ILE A 118 5.25 -4.40 8.73
CA ILE A 118 4.84 -5.67 8.12
C ILE A 118 4.68 -6.75 9.19
N GLN A 119 5.63 -6.83 10.11
CA GLN A 119 5.60 -7.82 11.19
C GLN A 119 4.41 -7.62 12.13
N VAL A 120 4.11 -6.36 12.47
CA VAL A 120 2.96 -6.04 13.34
C VAL A 120 1.64 -6.41 12.65
N PHE A 121 1.45 -6.01 11.40
CA PHE A 121 0.22 -6.33 10.67
C PHE A 121 0.08 -7.84 10.44
N HIS A 122 1.18 -8.54 10.19
CA HIS A 122 1.18 -10.00 10.08
C HIS A 122 0.75 -10.64 11.40
N ALA A 123 1.29 -10.20 12.53
CA ALA A 123 0.91 -10.69 13.86
C ALA A 123 -0.57 -10.44 14.15
N MET A 124 -1.09 -9.26 13.81
CA MET A 124 -2.51 -8.95 13.96
C MET A 124 -3.38 -9.88 13.11
N THR A 125 -2.93 -10.20 11.91
CA THR A 125 -3.63 -11.11 11.01
C THR A 125 -3.66 -12.54 11.56
N LEU A 126 -2.54 -13.03 12.11
CA LEU A 126 -2.47 -14.32 12.77
C LEU A 126 -3.43 -14.40 13.97
N TYR A 127 -3.53 -13.32 14.74
CA TYR A 127 -4.50 -13.23 15.83
C TYR A 127 -5.93 -13.38 15.31
N ASN A 128 -6.27 -12.67 14.22
CA ASN A 128 -7.60 -12.78 13.61
C ASN A 128 -7.89 -14.21 13.10
N LEU A 129 -6.86 -14.94 12.68
CA LEU A 129 -6.97 -16.33 12.26
C LEU A 129 -6.99 -17.31 13.44
N LYS A 130 -7.07 -16.80 14.67
CA LYS A 130 -7.04 -17.58 15.92
C LYS A 130 -5.70 -18.31 16.12
N GLN A 131 -4.61 -17.73 15.60
CA GLN A 131 -3.25 -18.21 15.81
C GLN A 131 -2.54 -17.33 16.86
N SER A 132 -3.25 -17.07 17.97
CA SER A 132 -2.81 -16.14 19.02
C SER A 132 -1.40 -16.43 19.58
N PRO A 133 -1.00 -17.70 19.86
CA PRO A 133 0.36 -17.95 20.34
C PRO A 133 1.43 -17.48 19.38
N GLN A 134 1.24 -17.71 18.07
CA GLN A 134 2.17 -17.27 17.05
C GLN A 134 2.23 -15.74 16.93
N ALA A 135 1.08 -15.09 17.04
CA ALA A 135 0.98 -13.63 17.01
C ALA A 135 1.74 -13.00 18.18
N VAL A 136 1.55 -13.52 19.40
CA VAL A 136 2.24 -13.04 20.61
C VAL A 136 3.75 -13.24 20.45
N GLU A 137 4.20 -14.41 19.99
CA GLU A 137 5.60 -14.71 19.76
C GLU A 137 6.23 -13.74 18.79
N GLN A 138 5.53 -13.45 17.69
CA GLN A 138 6.00 -12.51 16.66
C GLN A 138 6.07 -11.08 17.19
N LEU A 139 5.07 -10.63 17.95
CA LEU A 139 5.07 -9.30 18.56
C LEU A 139 6.23 -9.16 19.56
N LEU A 140 6.48 -10.16 20.37
CA LEU A 140 7.60 -10.17 21.31
C LEU A 140 8.94 -10.08 20.60
N ALA A 141 9.09 -10.77 19.46
CA ALA A 141 10.31 -10.70 18.66
C ALA A 141 10.55 -9.29 18.11
N VAL A 142 9.49 -8.60 17.64
CA VAL A 142 9.59 -7.21 17.18
C VAL A 142 10.00 -6.28 18.32
N LEU A 143 9.33 -6.40 19.47
CA LEU A 143 9.62 -5.58 20.65
C LEU A 143 11.05 -5.83 21.16
N GLY A 144 11.48 -7.10 21.19
CA GLY A 144 12.84 -7.46 21.59
C GLY A 144 13.90 -6.85 20.69
N SER A 145 13.71 -6.87 19.37
CA SER A 145 14.67 -6.29 18.43
C SER A 145 14.76 -4.78 18.54
N HIS A 146 13.66 -4.11 18.93
CA HIS A 146 13.65 -2.66 19.13
C HIS A 146 14.17 -2.25 20.52
N ALA A 147 13.93 -3.10 21.53
CA ALA A 147 14.41 -2.84 22.89
C ALA A 147 15.94 -2.90 23.00
N ASP A 148 16.58 -3.70 22.15
CA ASP A 148 18.04 -3.84 22.13
C ASP A 148 18.74 -2.75 21.33
N SER A 149 18.00 -1.85 20.69
CA SER A 149 18.58 -0.70 19.98
C SER A 149 18.94 0.41 20.97
N PRO A 150 20.22 0.84 21.02
CA PRO A 150 20.62 1.93 21.92
C PRO A 150 20.01 3.27 21.52
#